data_a05ffe9d34108bffab4c0d620639cb65
#
_entry.id   a05ffe9d34108bffab4c0d620639cb65
#
_cell.length_a   1.000
_cell.length_b   1.000
_cell.length_c   1.000
_cell.angle_alpha   90.00
_cell.angle_beta   90.00
_cell.angle_gamma   90.00
#
_symmetry.space_group_name_H-M   'P 1'
#
loop_
_entity.id
_entity.type
_entity.pdbx_description
1 polymer ?
#
loop_
_entity_poly.entity_id
_entity_poly.type
_entity_poly.pdbx_seq_one_letter_code
_entity_poly.pdbx_strand_id
1 'polypeptide(L)'
;MNVVYRFRIYPNKIQQELFAKTFGCVRFVYNRMLAEKKECYEKTGKNLKVTPAKYKAEFPWLKEVDSLALCNAQLHLQTAYKNFFRDPSFGFPKFKSKKNPVKSYTTNSVNGNILLKDGKLKLPKAGWIRIRQHRKIREDACLKGASVCMEADGRYYVSLLYFCEEKPVETRNIRQAVGLDFSMKELYVDSNGKHAGYPHYFRNSEEKLAKAQRKLSHCRKESNRYKKQQKKVARIHTHIAHQRKDYLHKESRKITNFYDIVCIEDLDLKTMSGEHHFGKSVHDNGWRMFTDFLQYKLEREGKKLVRIDRWYPSSRTCSCCGKIKHDLKLEERVYLCSCGNRMDRDENAAANICREGLRISGIILEKSEKAS
;
A
#
# COMPACT_ATOMS: atom_id res chain seq x y z
N MET A 1 -14.74 -10.39 7.16
CA MET A 1 -13.72 -9.67 6.36
C MET A 1 -12.30 -10.02 6.81
N ASN A 2 -11.30 -9.86 5.92
CA ASN A 2 -9.89 -10.06 6.27
C ASN A 2 -9.27 -8.78 6.83
N VAL A 3 -8.60 -8.89 8.00
CA VAL A 3 -7.91 -7.77 8.66
C VAL A 3 -6.45 -8.16 8.91
N VAL A 4 -5.52 -7.26 8.58
CA VAL A 4 -4.09 -7.49 8.81
C VAL A 4 -3.59 -6.55 9.91
N TYR A 5 -2.97 -7.15 10.94
CA TYR A 5 -2.25 -6.42 11.98
C TYR A 5 -0.75 -6.60 11.77
N ARG A 6 -0.04 -5.49 11.56
CA ARG A 6 1.41 -5.51 11.39
C ARG A 6 2.11 -5.04 12.65
N PHE A 7 3.01 -5.87 13.19
CA PHE A 7 3.77 -5.60 14.40
C PHE A 7 5.27 -5.78 14.16
N ARG A 8 6.08 -5.05 14.92
CA ARG A 8 7.52 -5.25 14.96
C ARG A 8 7.83 -6.43 15.86
N ILE A 9 8.75 -7.31 15.44
CA ILE A 9 9.25 -8.45 16.22
C ILE A 9 10.76 -8.32 16.45
N TYR A 10 11.23 -8.94 17.52
CA TYR A 10 12.62 -8.87 17.99
C TYR A 10 13.22 -10.28 18.11
N PRO A 11 13.56 -10.92 16.98
CA PRO A 11 14.16 -12.25 17.00
C PRO A 11 15.59 -12.21 17.57
N ASN A 12 15.96 -13.24 18.36
CA ASN A 12 17.33 -13.47 18.80
C ASN A 12 18.21 -13.96 17.62
N LYS A 13 19.51 -14.17 17.86
CA LYS A 13 20.46 -14.60 16.80
C LYS A 13 20.04 -15.91 16.13
N ILE A 14 19.68 -16.92 16.92
CA ILE A 14 19.25 -18.25 16.43
C ILE A 14 17.97 -18.11 15.57
N GLN A 15 17.01 -17.33 16.01
CA GLN A 15 15.77 -17.06 15.26
C GLN A 15 16.04 -16.27 13.98
N GLN A 16 16.99 -15.32 13.98
CA GLN A 16 17.40 -14.59 12.78
C GLN A 16 18.05 -15.52 11.75
N GLU A 17 18.86 -16.47 12.16
CA GLU A 17 19.45 -17.50 11.31
C GLU A 17 18.38 -18.40 10.69
N LEU A 18 17.41 -18.87 11.52
CA LEU A 18 16.28 -19.65 11.03
C LEU A 18 15.44 -18.86 10.01
N PHE A 19 15.18 -17.58 10.26
CA PHE A 19 14.47 -16.75 9.30
C PHE A 19 15.26 -16.55 8.00
N ALA A 20 16.57 -16.37 8.09
CA ALA A 20 17.43 -16.26 6.92
C ALA A 20 17.39 -17.55 6.07
N LYS A 21 17.47 -18.73 6.71
CA LYS A 21 17.29 -20.04 6.10
C LYS A 21 15.89 -20.14 5.44
N THR A 22 14.83 -19.79 6.17
CA THR A 22 13.44 -19.85 5.67
C THR A 22 13.25 -18.96 4.44
N PHE A 23 13.75 -17.73 4.44
CA PHE A 23 13.73 -16.85 3.27
C PHE A 23 14.46 -17.46 2.06
N GLY A 24 15.59 -18.13 2.32
CA GLY A 24 16.37 -18.86 1.31
C GLY A 24 15.58 -20.01 0.71
N CYS A 25 15.02 -20.86 1.55
CA CYS A 25 14.24 -22.04 1.19
C CYS A 25 12.99 -21.69 0.37
N VAL A 26 12.22 -20.70 0.83
CA VAL A 26 11.00 -20.23 0.14
C VAL A 26 11.34 -19.65 -1.24
N ARG A 27 12.43 -18.88 -1.36
CA ARG A 27 12.89 -18.38 -2.65
C ARG A 27 13.36 -19.53 -3.56
N PHE A 28 14.11 -20.48 -3.04
CA PHE A 28 14.60 -21.64 -3.79
C PHE A 28 13.42 -22.45 -4.35
N VAL A 29 12.47 -22.85 -3.51
CA VAL A 29 11.30 -23.62 -3.93
C VAL A 29 10.49 -22.87 -4.99
N TYR A 30 10.22 -21.58 -4.79
CA TYR A 30 9.52 -20.75 -5.77
C TYR A 30 10.25 -20.76 -7.13
N ASN A 31 11.57 -20.53 -7.12
CA ASN A 31 12.36 -20.44 -8.34
C ASN A 31 12.49 -21.80 -9.04
N ARG A 32 12.68 -22.88 -8.28
CA ARG A 32 12.78 -24.24 -8.83
C ARG A 32 11.47 -24.66 -9.51
N MET A 33 10.34 -24.41 -8.83
CA MET A 33 9.02 -24.68 -9.39
C MET A 33 8.74 -23.85 -10.64
N LEU A 34 9.14 -22.59 -10.67
CA LEU A 34 9.00 -21.74 -11.86
C LEU A 34 9.84 -22.26 -13.02
N ALA A 35 11.10 -22.64 -12.77
CA ALA A 35 12.00 -23.20 -13.79
C ALA A 35 11.43 -24.49 -14.39
N GLU A 36 11.05 -25.46 -13.53
CA GLU A 36 10.52 -26.76 -13.98
C GLU A 36 9.19 -26.61 -14.74
N LYS A 37 8.30 -25.70 -14.30
CA LYS A 37 7.05 -25.43 -15.03
C LYS A 37 7.31 -24.83 -16.40
N LYS A 38 8.26 -23.91 -16.49
CA LYS A 38 8.64 -23.27 -17.76
C LYS A 38 9.25 -24.30 -18.71
N GLU A 39 10.20 -25.08 -18.26
CA GLU A 39 10.85 -26.14 -19.05
C GLU A 39 9.88 -27.22 -19.54
N CYS A 40 8.97 -27.68 -18.65
CA CYS A 40 7.95 -28.64 -19.01
C CYS A 40 7.01 -28.12 -20.09
N TYR A 41 6.56 -26.85 -19.94
CA TYR A 41 5.68 -26.24 -20.93
C TYR A 41 6.38 -26.04 -22.29
N GLU A 42 7.63 -25.60 -22.31
CA GLU A 42 8.45 -25.46 -23.52
C GLU A 42 8.64 -26.79 -24.27
N LYS A 43 8.79 -27.90 -23.51
CA LYS A 43 9.00 -29.24 -24.08
C LYS A 43 7.73 -29.97 -24.49
N THR A 44 6.64 -29.79 -23.73
CA THR A 44 5.44 -30.65 -23.86
C THR A 44 4.13 -29.89 -24.11
N GLY A 45 4.13 -28.56 -24.02
CA GLY A 45 2.91 -27.74 -24.08
C GLY A 45 1.99 -27.93 -22.86
N LYS A 46 2.39 -28.75 -21.87
CA LYS A 46 1.54 -29.08 -20.70
C LYS A 46 1.97 -28.39 -19.42
N ASN A 47 0.99 -28.07 -18.57
CA ASN A 47 1.27 -27.46 -17.27
C ASN A 47 1.70 -28.54 -16.26
N LEU A 48 2.89 -28.39 -15.70
CA LEU A 48 3.44 -29.29 -14.70
C LEU A 48 2.76 -29.06 -13.33
N LYS A 49 2.18 -30.11 -12.76
CA LYS A 49 1.70 -30.12 -11.37
C LYS A 49 2.81 -30.61 -10.44
N VAL A 50 3.39 -29.71 -9.66
CA VAL A 50 4.48 -30.02 -8.72
C VAL A 50 4.19 -29.41 -7.36
N THR A 51 4.59 -30.10 -6.29
CA THR A 51 4.44 -29.64 -4.90
C THR A 51 5.80 -29.54 -4.21
N PRO A 52 5.94 -28.70 -3.17
CA PRO A 52 7.20 -28.58 -2.43
C PRO A 52 7.68 -29.88 -1.77
N ALA A 53 6.78 -30.85 -1.55
CA ALA A 53 7.13 -32.14 -0.98
C ALA A 53 8.17 -32.91 -1.82
N LYS A 54 8.05 -32.85 -3.16
CA LYS A 54 9.02 -33.41 -4.11
C LYS A 54 10.46 -33.01 -3.78
N TYR A 55 10.67 -31.73 -3.52
CA TYR A 55 12.01 -31.18 -3.30
C TYR A 55 12.63 -31.54 -1.94
N LYS A 56 11.81 -31.96 -0.94
CA LYS A 56 12.33 -32.35 0.36
C LYS A 56 13.10 -33.69 0.34
N ALA A 57 12.84 -34.54 -0.65
CA ALA A 57 13.59 -35.78 -0.87
C ALA A 57 14.97 -35.45 -1.45
N GLU A 58 14.99 -34.59 -2.49
CA GLU A 58 16.19 -34.17 -3.19
C GLU A 58 17.07 -33.22 -2.35
N PHE A 59 16.42 -32.32 -1.55
CA PHE A 59 17.09 -31.30 -0.74
C PHE A 59 16.69 -31.42 0.74
N PRO A 60 17.37 -32.29 1.54
CA PRO A 60 17.02 -32.56 2.93
C PRO A 60 17.00 -31.32 3.85
N TRP A 61 17.81 -30.30 3.54
CA TRP A 61 17.84 -29.03 4.29
C TRP A 61 16.52 -28.24 4.26
N LEU A 62 15.62 -28.54 3.32
CA LEU A 62 14.25 -27.97 3.32
C LEU A 62 13.41 -28.47 4.50
N LYS A 63 13.79 -29.54 5.17
CA LYS A 63 13.11 -30.05 6.39
C LYS A 63 13.43 -29.21 7.64
N GLU A 64 14.50 -28.39 7.62
CA GLU A 64 14.87 -27.52 8.73
C GLU A 64 13.88 -26.39 8.95
N VAL A 65 13.16 -25.98 7.90
CA VAL A 65 12.23 -24.85 7.94
C VAL A 65 10.77 -25.28 7.98
N ASP A 66 9.88 -24.34 8.21
CA ASP A 66 8.44 -24.58 8.27
C ASP A 66 7.91 -25.04 6.91
N SER A 67 7.24 -26.19 6.91
CA SER A 67 6.65 -26.80 5.71
C SER A 67 5.54 -25.95 5.11
N LEU A 68 4.73 -25.28 5.93
CA LEU A 68 3.67 -24.38 5.46
C LEU A 68 4.25 -23.16 4.76
N ALA A 69 5.43 -22.70 5.15
CA ALA A 69 6.12 -21.63 4.44
C ALA A 69 6.53 -22.05 3.01
N LEU A 70 6.94 -23.31 2.83
CA LEU A 70 7.23 -23.85 1.49
C LEU A 70 5.95 -24.03 0.65
N CYS A 71 4.85 -24.49 1.26
CA CYS A 71 3.55 -24.56 0.58
C CYS A 71 3.07 -23.17 0.13
N ASN A 72 3.27 -22.13 0.94
CA ASN A 72 2.95 -20.76 0.55
C ASN A 72 3.81 -20.25 -0.63
N ALA A 73 5.05 -20.74 -0.79
CA ALA A 73 5.84 -20.41 -1.98
C ALA A 73 5.16 -20.92 -3.27
N GLN A 74 4.57 -22.13 -3.24
CA GLN A 74 3.76 -22.66 -4.32
C GLN A 74 2.52 -21.83 -4.59
N LEU A 75 1.76 -21.46 -3.53
CA LEU A 75 0.56 -20.64 -3.65
C LEU A 75 0.88 -19.25 -4.24
N HIS A 76 1.98 -18.65 -3.83
CA HIS A 76 2.43 -17.38 -4.41
C HIS A 76 2.78 -17.49 -5.90
N LEU A 77 3.39 -18.60 -6.33
CA LEU A 77 3.66 -18.84 -7.75
C LEU A 77 2.35 -19.05 -8.53
N GLN A 78 1.41 -19.82 -7.98
CA GLN A 78 0.10 -20.02 -8.59
C GLN A 78 -0.67 -18.69 -8.72
N THR A 79 -0.62 -17.85 -7.70
CA THR A 79 -1.24 -16.51 -7.73
C THR A 79 -0.59 -15.63 -8.79
N ALA A 80 0.75 -15.68 -8.94
CA ALA A 80 1.45 -14.92 -9.97
C ALA A 80 1.03 -15.35 -11.39
N TYR A 81 0.87 -16.64 -11.64
CA TYR A 81 0.32 -17.14 -12.91
C TYR A 81 -1.15 -16.73 -13.11
N LYS A 82 -2.00 -16.87 -12.08
CA LYS A 82 -3.40 -16.43 -12.17
C LYS A 82 -3.52 -14.94 -12.52
N ASN A 83 -2.70 -14.09 -11.92
CA ASN A 83 -2.69 -12.67 -12.22
C ASN A 83 -2.26 -12.41 -13.67
N PHE A 84 -1.21 -13.07 -14.15
CA PHE A 84 -0.74 -12.95 -15.54
C PHE A 84 -1.82 -13.35 -16.55
N PHE A 85 -2.49 -14.49 -16.34
CA PHE A 85 -3.56 -14.94 -17.25
C PHE A 85 -4.83 -14.10 -17.16
N ARG A 86 -5.11 -13.49 -16.02
CA ARG A 86 -6.25 -12.57 -15.86
C ARG A 86 -6.00 -11.24 -16.55
N ASP A 87 -4.80 -10.69 -16.44
CA ASP A 87 -4.41 -9.40 -16.98
C ASP A 87 -2.89 -9.43 -17.30
N PRO A 88 -2.54 -9.51 -18.59
CA PRO A 88 -1.15 -9.58 -19.04
C PRO A 88 -0.28 -8.40 -18.61
N SER A 89 -0.88 -7.26 -18.23
CA SER A 89 -0.13 -6.09 -17.74
C SER A 89 0.69 -6.38 -16.48
N PHE A 90 0.30 -7.40 -15.69
CA PHE A 90 1.10 -7.89 -14.55
C PHE A 90 2.44 -8.54 -14.96
N GLY A 91 2.58 -8.93 -16.22
CA GLY A 91 3.75 -9.61 -16.75
C GLY A 91 3.91 -11.05 -16.27
N PHE A 92 4.71 -11.81 -16.97
CA PHE A 92 5.00 -13.21 -16.64
C PHE A 92 5.73 -13.35 -15.30
N PRO A 93 5.48 -14.41 -14.50
CA PRO A 93 6.16 -14.63 -13.21
C PRO A 93 7.69 -14.61 -13.35
N LYS A 94 8.37 -13.83 -12.51
CA LYS A 94 9.83 -13.65 -12.54
C LYS A 94 10.51 -14.40 -11.39
N PHE A 95 11.76 -14.84 -11.63
CA PHE A 95 12.61 -15.42 -10.58
C PHE A 95 12.86 -14.42 -9.44
N LYS A 96 12.76 -14.89 -8.21
CA LYS A 96 13.06 -14.10 -7.01
C LYS A 96 14.58 -13.99 -6.79
N SER A 97 15.07 -12.76 -6.65
CA SER A 97 16.50 -12.49 -6.47
C SER A 97 16.94 -12.53 -5.00
N LYS A 98 18.13 -13.08 -4.74
CA LYS A 98 18.81 -12.98 -3.43
C LYS A 98 19.19 -11.53 -3.09
N LYS A 99 19.39 -10.70 -4.10
CA LYS A 99 19.77 -9.27 -3.96
C LYS A 99 18.63 -8.38 -3.47
N ASN A 100 17.37 -8.84 -3.52
CA ASN A 100 16.26 -8.07 -2.96
C ASN A 100 16.49 -7.83 -1.46
N PRO A 101 16.57 -6.57 -0.99
CA PRO A 101 16.84 -6.26 0.41
C PRO A 101 15.66 -6.61 1.33
N VAL A 102 14.44 -6.61 0.82
CA VAL A 102 13.24 -7.03 1.56
C VAL A 102 13.02 -8.52 1.36
N LYS A 103 12.93 -9.26 2.45
CA LYS A 103 12.74 -10.71 2.45
C LYS A 103 11.51 -11.07 3.26
N SER A 104 10.71 -12.01 2.78
CA SER A 104 9.52 -12.45 3.50
C SER A 104 9.18 -13.92 3.23
N TYR A 105 8.48 -14.51 4.18
CA TYR A 105 7.76 -15.77 4.00
C TYR A 105 6.41 -15.69 4.71
N THR A 106 5.46 -16.50 4.25
CA THR A 106 4.13 -16.62 4.83
C THR A 106 3.93 -18.03 5.34
N THR A 107 3.28 -18.17 6.50
CA THR A 107 2.87 -19.44 7.07
C THR A 107 1.42 -19.37 7.53
N ASN A 108 0.69 -20.47 7.44
CA ASN A 108 -0.72 -20.52 7.81
C ASN A 108 -0.89 -20.93 9.27
N SER A 109 -1.98 -20.46 9.89
CA SER A 109 -2.38 -20.91 11.22
C SER A 109 -3.14 -22.22 11.10
N VAL A 110 -2.58 -23.29 11.67
CA VAL A 110 -3.15 -24.64 11.68
C VAL A 110 -2.89 -25.24 13.06
N ASN A 111 -3.91 -25.76 13.73
CA ASN A 111 -3.81 -26.46 15.01
C ASN A 111 -2.99 -25.69 16.06
N GLY A 112 -3.15 -24.38 16.17
CA GLY A 112 -2.49 -23.57 17.19
C GLY A 112 -0.96 -23.44 17.03
N ASN A 113 -0.41 -23.66 15.83
CA ASN A 113 1.01 -23.50 15.54
C ASN A 113 1.50 -22.03 15.60
N ILE A 114 0.58 -21.07 15.51
CA ILE A 114 0.83 -19.63 15.67
C ILE A 114 -0.01 -19.13 16.84
N LEU A 115 0.63 -18.57 17.86
CA LEU A 115 -0.06 -18.06 19.05
C LEU A 115 0.52 -16.68 19.41
N LEU A 116 -0.37 -15.78 19.81
CA LEU A 116 0.00 -14.47 20.34
C LEU A 116 -0.46 -14.40 21.81
N LYS A 117 0.50 -14.34 22.73
CA LYS A 117 0.24 -14.31 24.18
C LYS A 117 1.32 -13.50 24.90
N ASP A 118 0.94 -12.69 25.87
CA ASP A 118 1.82 -11.97 26.80
C ASP A 118 2.98 -11.21 26.10
N GLY A 119 2.65 -10.46 25.03
CA GLY A 119 3.66 -9.69 24.28
C GLY A 119 4.68 -10.56 23.52
N LYS A 120 4.38 -11.83 23.33
CA LYS A 120 5.19 -12.79 22.55
C LYS A 120 4.36 -13.45 21.48
N LEU A 121 5.00 -13.74 20.35
CA LEU A 121 4.43 -14.45 19.21
C LEU A 121 5.15 -15.79 19.08
N LYS A 122 4.41 -16.90 19.11
CA LYS A 122 4.91 -18.23 18.75
C LYS A 122 4.81 -18.41 17.25
N LEU A 123 5.87 -18.84 16.60
CA LEU A 123 5.91 -19.20 15.19
C LEU A 123 6.47 -20.60 15.00
N PRO A 124 6.04 -21.36 13.96
CA PRO A 124 6.58 -22.69 13.67
C PRO A 124 8.09 -22.68 13.56
N LYS A 125 8.76 -23.67 14.16
CA LYS A 125 10.21 -23.84 14.24
C LYS A 125 10.96 -22.74 15.00
N ALA A 126 10.45 -21.50 15.04
CA ALA A 126 11.13 -20.35 15.66
C ALA A 126 10.80 -20.21 17.16
N GLY A 127 9.72 -20.84 17.64
CA GLY A 127 9.28 -20.70 19.03
C GLY A 127 8.76 -19.31 19.36
N TRP A 128 8.90 -18.90 20.61
CA TRP A 128 8.40 -17.63 21.12
C TRP A 128 9.34 -16.45 20.80
N ILE A 129 8.79 -15.38 20.24
CA ILE A 129 9.51 -14.19 19.82
C ILE A 129 8.85 -12.97 20.46
N ARG A 130 9.64 -12.06 21.00
CA ARG A 130 9.13 -10.78 21.53
C ARG A 130 8.51 -9.95 20.41
N ILE A 131 7.28 -9.43 20.63
CA ILE A 131 6.54 -8.59 19.69
C ILE A 131 6.16 -7.26 20.36
N ARG A 132 6.15 -6.18 19.57
CA ARG A 132 5.60 -4.90 20.00
C ARG A 132 4.17 -4.78 19.50
N GLN A 133 3.24 -5.25 20.32
CA GLN A 133 1.81 -5.10 20.05
C GLN A 133 1.36 -3.69 20.47
N HIS A 134 1.04 -2.85 19.51
CA HIS A 134 0.59 -1.45 19.73
C HIS A 134 -0.90 -1.26 19.44
N ARG A 135 -1.61 -2.33 19.10
CA ARG A 135 -3.07 -2.34 18.86
C ARG A 135 -3.67 -3.59 19.46
N LYS A 136 -4.86 -3.45 20.06
CA LYS A 136 -5.67 -4.59 20.43
C LYS A 136 -6.18 -5.30 19.17
N ILE A 137 -6.19 -6.61 19.17
CA ILE A 137 -6.83 -7.43 18.15
C ILE A 137 -8.27 -7.59 18.57
N ARG A 138 -9.20 -7.60 17.64
CA ARG A 138 -10.63 -7.83 17.90
C ARG A 138 -10.82 -9.21 18.52
N GLU A 139 -11.71 -9.32 19.47
CA GLU A 139 -11.96 -10.59 20.20
C GLU A 139 -12.58 -11.66 19.31
N ASP A 140 -13.41 -11.23 18.33
CA ASP A 140 -14.03 -12.11 17.31
C ASP A 140 -13.06 -12.52 16.17
N ALA A 141 -11.81 -12.11 16.23
CA ALA A 141 -10.87 -12.31 15.15
C ALA A 141 -10.22 -13.71 15.18
N CYS A 142 -10.40 -14.47 14.11
CA CYS A 142 -9.77 -15.78 13.91
C CYS A 142 -8.45 -15.65 13.13
N LEU A 143 -7.32 -16.06 13.72
CA LEU A 143 -6.00 -16.00 13.08
C LEU A 143 -5.90 -17.03 11.94
N LYS A 144 -5.62 -16.56 10.72
CA LYS A 144 -5.48 -17.37 9.50
C LYS A 144 -4.03 -17.62 9.11
N GLY A 145 -3.12 -16.72 9.46
CA GLY A 145 -1.71 -16.89 9.13
C GLY A 145 -0.84 -15.70 9.51
N ALA A 146 0.46 -15.87 9.28
CA ALA A 146 1.47 -14.88 9.56
C ALA A 146 2.45 -14.73 8.40
N SER A 147 2.76 -13.48 8.04
CA SER A 147 3.86 -13.19 7.10
C SER A 147 4.98 -12.49 7.85
N VAL A 148 6.13 -13.16 7.96
CA VAL A 148 7.34 -12.61 8.56
C VAL A 148 8.14 -11.89 7.47
N CYS A 149 8.57 -10.67 7.76
CA CYS A 149 9.32 -9.83 6.83
C CYS A 149 10.57 -9.26 7.51
N MET A 150 11.69 -9.27 6.80
CA MET A 150 12.86 -8.47 7.13
C MET A 150 12.97 -7.33 6.13
N GLU A 151 12.92 -6.10 6.62
CA GLU A 151 13.08 -4.91 5.78
C GLU A 151 14.55 -4.62 5.44
N ALA A 152 14.77 -3.73 4.48
CA ALA A 152 16.10 -3.37 3.99
C ALA A 152 17.02 -2.80 5.09
N ASP A 153 16.45 -2.22 6.15
CA ASP A 153 17.18 -1.69 7.32
C ASP A 153 17.57 -2.79 8.34
N GLY A 154 17.17 -4.05 8.07
CA GLY A 154 17.44 -5.22 8.90
C GLY A 154 16.46 -5.41 10.06
N ARG A 155 15.37 -4.64 10.12
CA ARG A 155 14.32 -4.82 11.14
C ARG A 155 13.33 -5.89 10.70
N TYR A 156 12.80 -6.62 11.69
CA TYR A 156 11.83 -7.69 11.46
C TYR A 156 10.43 -7.24 11.84
N TYR A 157 9.48 -7.62 11.01
CA TYR A 157 8.05 -7.38 11.21
C TYR A 157 7.27 -8.65 10.94
N VAL A 158 6.11 -8.76 11.56
CA VAL A 158 5.11 -9.77 11.25
C VAL A 158 3.80 -9.10 10.88
N SER A 159 3.17 -9.59 9.83
CA SER A 159 1.79 -9.26 9.46
C SER A 159 0.93 -10.46 9.81
N LEU A 160 0.05 -10.32 10.78
CA LEU A 160 -0.90 -11.36 11.21
C LEU A 160 -2.21 -11.14 10.46
N LEU A 161 -2.62 -12.14 9.69
CA LEU A 161 -3.89 -12.14 8.96
C LEU A 161 -4.98 -12.75 9.83
N TYR A 162 -6.01 -11.97 10.11
CA TYR A 162 -7.19 -12.40 10.82
C TYR A 162 -8.41 -12.35 9.91
N PHE A 163 -9.30 -13.30 10.10
CA PHE A 163 -10.67 -13.24 9.61
C PHE A 163 -11.57 -12.76 10.76
N CYS A 164 -12.35 -11.73 10.50
CA CYS A 164 -13.36 -11.21 11.42
C CYS A 164 -14.71 -11.34 10.74
N GLU A 165 -15.74 -11.66 11.50
CA GLU A 165 -17.11 -11.64 10.98
C GLU A 165 -17.48 -10.21 10.61
N GLU A 166 -18.11 -10.05 9.45
CA GLU A 166 -18.64 -8.77 9.01
C GLU A 166 -19.94 -8.52 9.77
N LYS A 167 -19.95 -7.48 10.57
CA LYS A 167 -21.23 -6.94 11.01
C LYS A 167 -21.84 -6.23 9.82
N PRO A 168 -23.15 -6.43 9.54
CA PRO A 168 -23.86 -5.64 8.55
C PRO A 168 -23.59 -4.15 8.84
N VAL A 169 -23.03 -3.45 7.89
CA VAL A 169 -22.89 -2.01 8.02
C VAL A 169 -24.26 -1.46 7.64
N GLU A 170 -24.98 -0.93 8.60
CA GLU A 170 -26.22 -0.23 8.34
C GLU A 170 -25.94 0.87 7.32
N THR A 171 -26.79 0.95 6.28
CA THR A 171 -26.75 2.03 5.32
C THR A 171 -27.07 3.33 6.08
N ARG A 172 -26.05 4.12 6.35
CA ARG A 172 -26.21 5.41 7.02
C ARG A 172 -26.82 6.41 6.05
N ASN A 173 -27.71 7.25 6.57
CA ASN A 173 -28.13 8.43 5.84
C ASN A 173 -26.93 9.29 5.51
N ILE A 174 -26.76 9.61 4.24
CA ILE A 174 -25.64 10.36 3.73
C ILE A 174 -25.92 11.84 3.98
N ARG A 175 -25.12 12.45 4.87
CA ARG A 175 -25.28 13.84 5.30
C ARG A 175 -24.21 14.76 4.75
N GLN A 176 -22.98 14.26 4.59
CA GLN A 176 -21.84 15.08 4.24
C GLN A 176 -21.03 14.48 3.11
N ALA A 177 -20.75 15.30 2.11
CA ALA A 177 -19.89 14.95 0.99
C ALA A 177 -18.76 15.97 0.83
N VAL A 178 -17.64 15.53 0.27
CA VAL A 178 -16.49 16.38 -0.07
C VAL A 178 -15.86 15.95 -1.38
N GLY A 179 -15.49 16.92 -2.21
CA GLY A 179 -14.61 16.71 -3.36
C GLY A 179 -13.17 17.02 -2.97
N LEU A 180 -12.23 16.22 -3.44
CA LEU A 180 -10.80 16.42 -3.23
C LEU A 180 -10.12 16.53 -4.60
N ASP A 181 -9.58 17.69 -4.89
CA ASP A 181 -8.71 17.91 -6.05
C ASP A 181 -7.27 17.58 -5.69
N PHE A 182 -6.56 16.86 -6.56
CA PHE A 182 -5.17 16.46 -6.33
C PHE A 182 -4.23 17.65 -6.42
N SER A 183 -3.45 17.88 -5.38
CA SER A 183 -2.41 18.90 -5.38
C SER A 183 -1.01 18.29 -5.18
N MET A 184 -0.09 18.58 -6.09
CA MET A 184 1.31 18.16 -5.95
C MET A 184 2.03 18.82 -4.79
N LYS A 185 1.59 20.00 -4.38
CA LYS A 185 2.17 20.74 -3.26
C LYS A 185 1.62 20.26 -1.91
N GLU A 186 0.31 20.03 -1.86
CA GLU A 186 -0.40 19.93 -0.59
C GLU A 186 -1.16 18.61 -0.37
N LEU A 187 -1.01 17.64 -1.23
CA LEU A 187 -1.76 16.40 -1.31
C LEU A 187 -3.14 16.58 -1.95
N TYR A 188 -3.98 17.45 -1.41
CA TYR A 188 -5.28 17.83 -1.98
C TYR A 188 -5.70 19.24 -1.51
N VAL A 189 -6.63 19.81 -2.28
CA VAL A 189 -7.51 20.91 -1.86
C VAL A 189 -8.93 20.35 -1.80
N ASP A 190 -9.69 20.64 -0.74
CA ASP A 190 -11.05 20.15 -0.61
C ASP A 190 -12.09 21.18 -1.10
N SER A 191 -13.32 20.72 -1.35
CA SER A 191 -14.44 21.57 -1.81
C SER A 191 -14.91 22.63 -0.81
N ASN A 192 -14.31 22.69 0.37
CA ASN A 192 -14.55 23.72 1.38
C ASN A 192 -13.35 24.68 1.52
N GLY A 193 -12.41 24.67 0.56
CA GLY A 193 -11.23 25.52 0.56
C GLY A 193 -10.12 25.09 1.53
N LYS A 194 -10.18 23.88 2.07
CA LYS A 194 -9.15 23.40 2.99
C LYS A 194 -8.02 22.72 2.26
N HIS A 195 -6.80 23.11 2.59
CA HIS A 195 -5.56 22.53 2.10
C HIS A 195 -5.02 21.48 3.08
N ALA A 196 -4.51 20.36 2.56
CA ALA A 196 -4.02 19.27 3.40
C ALA A 196 -2.70 19.57 4.13
N GLY A 197 -1.85 20.45 3.58
CA GLY A 197 -0.58 20.86 4.19
C GLY A 197 0.45 19.73 4.26
N TYR A 198 0.78 19.11 3.12
CA TYR A 198 1.69 17.96 3.06
C TYR A 198 3.16 18.34 3.40
N PRO A 199 3.83 17.66 4.37
CA PRO A 199 5.13 18.08 4.90
C PRO A 199 6.34 17.75 4.03
N HIS A 200 6.22 17.22 2.82
CA HIS A 200 7.33 16.90 1.88
C HIS A 200 8.50 16.11 2.49
N TYR A 201 8.22 15.02 3.15
CA TYR A 201 9.19 14.21 3.92
C TYR A 201 10.43 13.79 3.15
N PHE A 202 10.29 13.49 1.85
CA PHE A 202 11.43 13.14 1.01
C PHE A 202 12.33 14.35 0.79
N ARG A 203 11.78 15.51 0.39
CA ARG A 203 12.53 16.73 0.14
C ARG A 203 13.28 17.19 1.38
N ASN A 204 12.66 17.14 2.54
CA ASN A 204 13.27 17.50 3.82
C ASN A 204 14.43 16.56 4.23
N SER A 205 14.50 15.38 3.65
CA SER A 205 15.54 14.38 3.92
C SER A 205 16.51 14.19 2.76
N GLU A 206 16.33 14.89 1.63
CA GLU A 206 17.08 14.67 0.37
C GLU A 206 18.60 14.88 0.55
N GLU A 207 19.01 15.95 1.20
CA GLU A 207 20.43 16.22 1.46
C GLU A 207 21.09 15.15 2.34
N LYS A 208 20.40 14.76 3.42
CA LYS A 208 20.87 13.71 4.33
C LYS A 208 20.99 12.37 3.59
N LEU A 209 20.05 12.07 2.71
CA LEU A 209 20.05 10.87 1.89
C LEU A 209 21.19 10.92 0.87
N ALA A 210 21.36 12.02 0.13
CA ALA A 210 22.42 12.21 -0.85
C ALA A 210 23.82 12.09 -0.21
N LYS A 211 24.03 12.70 0.98
CA LYS A 211 25.27 12.57 1.75
C LYS A 211 25.55 11.11 2.15
N ALA A 212 24.52 10.37 2.56
CA ALA A 212 24.65 8.97 2.92
C ALA A 212 24.93 8.07 1.71
N GLN A 213 24.33 8.34 0.56
CA GLN A 213 24.54 7.63 -0.71
C GLN A 213 25.93 7.90 -1.28
N ARG A 214 26.43 9.14 -1.27
CA ARG A 214 27.83 9.46 -1.65
C ARG A 214 28.83 8.68 -0.81
N LYS A 215 28.65 8.61 0.52
CA LYS A 215 29.50 7.77 1.38
C LYS A 215 29.42 6.28 1.05
N LEU A 216 28.25 5.80 0.61
CA LEU A 216 28.07 4.40 0.20
C LEU A 216 28.81 4.12 -1.12
N SER A 217 28.77 5.02 -2.09
CA SER A 217 29.46 4.85 -3.38
C SER A 217 30.99 4.76 -3.24
N HIS A 218 31.57 5.42 -2.24
CA HIS A 218 32.99 5.35 -1.94
C HIS A 218 33.40 4.10 -1.11
N CYS A 219 32.45 3.27 -0.68
CA CYS A 219 32.77 2.05 0.05
C CYS A 219 33.05 0.89 -0.92
N ARG A 220 34.12 0.11 -0.67
CA ARG A 220 34.38 -1.14 -1.40
C ARG A 220 33.17 -2.07 -1.26
N LYS A 221 32.60 -2.49 -2.39
CA LYS A 221 31.46 -3.41 -2.42
C LYS A 221 31.74 -4.65 -1.58
N GLU A 222 30.70 -5.17 -0.91
CA GLU A 222 30.73 -6.35 -0.04
C GLU A 222 31.53 -6.22 1.26
N SER A 223 32.30 -5.15 1.47
CA SER A 223 32.97 -4.90 2.75
C SER A 223 31.99 -4.70 3.91
N ASN A 224 32.43 -4.92 5.13
CA ASN A 224 31.62 -4.65 6.32
C ASN A 224 31.23 -3.16 6.43
N ARG A 225 32.12 -2.25 5.98
CA ARG A 225 31.84 -0.81 5.91
C ARG A 225 30.72 -0.52 4.91
N TYR A 226 30.74 -1.14 3.73
CA TYR A 226 29.67 -1.04 2.72
C TYR A 226 28.33 -1.51 3.29
N LYS A 227 28.29 -2.72 3.90
CA LYS A 227 27.07 -3.28 4.51
C LYS A 227 26.50 -2.39 5.62
N LYS A 228 27.37 -1.80 6.45
CA LYS A 228 26.96 -0.86 7.50
C LYS A 228 26.38 0.43 6.91
N GLN A 229 27.02 0.98 5.88
CA GLN A 229 26.55 2.20 5.21
C GLN A 229 25.26 1.96 4.42
N GLN A 230 25.12 0.82 3.75
CA GLN A 230 23.90 0.41 3.06
C GLN A 230 22.70 0.37 4.01
N LYS A 231 22.88 -0.22 5.22
CA LYS A 231 21.84 -0.18 6.26
C LYS A 231 21.48 1.23 6.70
N LYS A 232 22.45 2.16 6.73
CA LYS A 232 22.20 3.57 7.07
C LYS A 232 21.34 4.26 6.01
N VAL A 233 21.64 4.07 4.73
CA VAL A 233 20.82 4.55 3.61
C VAL A 233 19.41 3.96 3.70
N ALA A 234 19.29 2.65 3.89
CA ALA A 234 18.01 1.97 4.03
C ALA A 234 17.16 2.52 5.20
N ARG A 235 17.79 2.84 6.34
CA ARG A 235 17.11 3.45 7.49
C ARG A 235 16.52 4.83 7.18
N ILE A 236 17.22 5.64 6.38
CA ILE A 236 16.71 6.96 5.97
C ILE A 236 15.47 6.77 5.08
N HIS A 237 15.54 5.90 4.08
CA HIS A 237 14.38 5.58 3.24
C HIS A 237 13.20 5.04 4.02
N THR A 238 13.44 4.11 4.96
CA THR A 238 12.39 3.55 5.81
C THR A 238 11.75 4.61 6.69
N HIS A 239 12.55 5.53 7.23
CA HIS A 239 12.04 6.63 8.06
C HIS A 239 11.11 7.55 7.25
N ILE A 240 11.53 7.99 6.06
CA ILE A 240 10.71 8.80 5.15
C ILE A 240 9.39 8.08 4.81
N ALA A 241 9.47 6.79 4.45
CA ALA A 241 8.29 6.00 4.12
C ALA A 241 7.32 5.85 5.29
N HIS A 242 7.83 5.71 6.52
CA HIS A 242 7.00 5.61 7.72
C HIS A 242 6.34 6.97 8.08
N GLN A 243 7.06 8.09 7.97
CA GLN A 243 6.50 9.42 8.20
C GLN A 243 5.37 9.71 7.20
N ARG A 244 5.60 9.46 5.91
CA ARG A 244 4.58 9.59 4.87
C ARG A 244 3.35 8.75 5.19
N LYS A 245 3.56 7.47 5.48
CA LYS A 245 2.48 6.55 5.78
C LYS A 245 1.67 6.98 7.00
N ASP A 246 2.32 7.44 8.06
CA ASP A 246 1.64 7.93 9.27
C ASP A 246 0.79 9.17 8.99
N TYR A 247 1.34 10.13 8.26
CA TYR A 247 0.62 11.32 7.84
C TYR A 247 -0.62 10.96 7.01
N LEU A 248 -0.46 10.14 5.97
CA LEU A 248 -1.57 9.73 5.10
C LEU A 248 -2.64 8.93 5.85
N HIS A 249 -2.25 8.13 6.84
CA HIS A 249 -3.21 7.44 7.71
C HIS A 249 -4.01 8.41 8.58
N LYS A 250 -3.35 9.43 9.15
CA LYS A 250 -4.00 10.44 9.98
C LYS A 250 -4.93 11.30 9.13
N GLU A 251 -4.45 11.75 7.98
CA GLU A 251 -5.22 12.62 7.10
C GLU A 251 -6.45 11.91 6.53
N SER A 252 -6.27 10.68 5.99
CA SER A 252 -7.42 9.90 5.55
C SER A 252 -8.41 9.55 6.67
N ARG A 253 -7.96 9.45 7.93
CA ARG A 253 -8.87 9.26 9.07
C ARG A 253 -9.66 10.52 9.38
N LYS A 254 -9.03 11.70 9.31
CA LYS A 254 -9.77 12.99 9.48
C LYS A 254 -10.91 13.09 8.48
N ILE A 255 -10.62 12.85 7.20
CA ILE A 255 -11.64 12.90 6.13
C ILE A 255 -12.77 11.90 6.41
N THR A 256 -12.45 10.63 6.66
CA THR A 256 -13.47 9.59 6.83
C THR A 256 -14.31 9.75 8.12
N ASN A 257 -13.82 10.48 9.11
CA ASN A 257 -14.59 10.79 10.31
C ASN A 257 -15.70 11.82 10.07
N PHE A 258 -15.46 12.78 9.16
CA PHE A 258 -16.40 13.88 8.89
C PHE A 258 -17.35 13.58 7.73
N TYR A 259 -16.86 12.96 6.65
CA TYR A 259 -17.60 12.83 5.41
C TYR A 259 -18.09 11.40 5.21
N ASP A 260 -19.30 11.29 4.64
CA ASP A 260 -19.91 10.01 4.27
C ASP A 260 -19.58 9.63 2.83
N ILE A 261 -19.41 10.66 1.98
CA ILE A 261 -18.99 10.51 0.58
C ILE A 261 -17.75 11.37 0.35
N VAL A 262 -16.75 10.75 -0.28
CA VAL A 262 -15.56 11.44 -0.76
C VAL A 262 -15.48 11.24 -2.27
N CYS A 263 -15.43 12.36 -3.01
CA CYS A 263 -15.32 12.36 -4.47
C CYS A 263 -13.90 12.75 -4.87
N ILE A 264 -13.30 12.00 -5.79
CA ILE A 264 -11.95 12.24 -6.33
C ILE A 264 -11.93 12.01 -7.83
N GLU A 265 -10.93 12.55 -8.53
CA GLU A 265 -10.65 12.19 -9.92
C GLU A 265 -9.95 10.84 -10.06
N ASP A 266 -10.23 10.12 -11.17
CA ASP A 266 -9.50 8.91 -11.55
C ASP A 266 -8.21 9.26 -12.30
N LEU A 267 -7.17 9.65 -11.56
CA LEU A 267 -5.91 10.14 -12.13
C LEU A 267 -4.98 9.00 -12.56
N ASP A 268 -4.41 9.12 -13.76
CA ASP A 268 -3.29 8.29 -14.19
C ASP A 268 -1.95 8.86 -13.71
N LEU A 269 -1.63 8.55 -12.45
CA LEU A 269 -0.40 8.99 -11.81
C LEU A 269 0.87 8.44 -12.49
N LYS A 270 0.76 7.36 -13.28
CA LYS A 270 1.90 6.77 -13.98
C LYS A 270 2.31 7.65 -15.15
N THR A 271 1.35 8.07 -15.95
CA THR A 271 1.56 9.02 -17.05
C THR A 271 2.04 10.37 -16.53
N MET A 272 1.39 10.92 -15.49
CA MET A 272 1.81 12.19 -14.86
C MET A 272 3.25 12.14 -14.31
N SER A 273 3.71 10.99 -13.84
CA SER A 273 5.08 10.81 -13.33
C SER A 273 6.13 10.83 -14.45
N GLY A 274 5.78 10.39 -15.67
CA GLY A 274 6.68 10.25 -16.82
C GLY A 274 6.82 11.51 -17.66
N GLU A 275 5.71 12.17 -17.98
CA GLU A 275 5.65 13.21 -19.03
C GLU A 275 6.24 14.56 -18.64
N HIS A 276 6.29 14.93 -17.37
CA HIS A 276 6.66 16.29 -16.94
C HIS A 276 7.78 16.36 -15.90
N HIS A 277 8.61 15.34 -15.75
CA HIS A 277 9.62 15.26 -14.68
C HIS A 277 9.07 15.42 -13.24
N PHE A 278 7.76 15.30 -13.06
CA PHE A 278 7.09 15.39 -11.75
C PHE A 278 7.23 14.13 -10.89
N GLY A 279 7.95 13.12 -11.36
CA GLY A 279 8.10 11.83 -10.69
C GLY A 279 8.46 11.93 -9.21
N LYS A 280 9.39 12.85 -8.85
CA LYS A 280 9.75 13.07 -7.44
C LYS A 280 8.56 13.57 -6.61
N SER A 281 7.80 14.54 -7.11
CA SER A 281 6.66 15.15 -6.40
C SER A 281 5.48 14.18 -6.27
N VAL A 282 5.13 13.48 -7.36
CA VAL A 282 4.07 12.46 -7.35
C VAL A 282 4.39 11.30 -6.41
N HIS A 283 5.66 10.84 -6.41
CA HIS A 283 6.08 9.77 -5.50
C HIS A 283 6.22 10.24 -4.05
N ASP A 284 6.62 11.49 -3.81
CA ASP A 284 6.71 12.03 -2.45
C ASP A 284 5.32 12.25 -1.86
N ASN A 285 4.38 12.76 -2.63
CA ASN A 285 3.02 13.04 -2.21
C ASN A 285 2.26 11.78 -1.74
N GLY A 286 2.35 10.68 -2.48
CA GLY A 286 1.73 9.40 -2.10
C GLY A 286 0.22 9.33 -2.28
N TRP A 287 -0.35 10.08 -3.24
CA TRP A 287 -1.79 10.16 -3.54
C TRP A 287 -2.46 8.77 -3.65
N ARG A 288 -1.88 7.85 -4.41
CA ARG A 288 -2.44 6.49 -4.53
C ARG A 288 -2.59 5.80 -3.18
N MET A 289 -1.56 5.90 -2.32
CA MET A 289 -1.63 5.32 -0.97
C MET A 289 -2.71 6.00 -0.12
N PHE A 290 -2.90 7.31 -0.27
CA PHE A 290 -3.94 8.08 0.41
C PHE A 290 -5.33 7.62 -0.04
N THR A 291 -5.58 7.51 -1.36
CA THR A 291 -6.86 7.05 -1.91
C THR A 291 -7.17 5.60 -1.55
N ASP A 292 -6.16 4.71 -1.54
CA ASP A 292 -6.31 3.35 -1.02
C ASP A 292 -6.72 3.35 0.47
N PHE A 293 -6.17 4.28 1.27
CA PHE A 293 -6.56 4.40 2.68
C PHE A 293 -7.96 4.97 2.88
N LEU A 294 -8.39 5.91 2.04
CA LEU A 294 -9.77 6.38 2.02
C LEU A 294 -10.74 5.25 1.66
N GLN A 295 -10.47 4.53 0.57
CA GLN A 295 -11.31 3.45 0.07
C GLN A 295 -11.67 2.45 1.17
N TYR A 296 -10.67 1.77 1.77
CA TYR A 296 -10.97 0.74 2.74
C TYR A 296 -11.55 1.26 4.06
N LYS A 297 -11.26 2.53 4.42
CA LYS A 297 -11.81 3.11 5.65
C LYS A 297 -13.27 3.48 5.47
N LEU A 298 -13.63 4.09 4.33
CA LEU A 298 -15.00 4.41 3.99
C LEU A 298 -15.85 3.14 3.86
N GLU A 299 -15.37 2.14 3.12
CA GLU A 299 -16.05 0.84 2.99
C GLU A 299 -16.35 0.18 4.34
N ARG A 300 -15.39 0.22 5.28
CA ARG A 300 -15.59 -0.32 6.63
C ARG A 300 -16.65 0.37 7.45
N GLU A 301 -16.97 1.61 7.11
CA GLU A 301 -17.95 2.45 7.81
C GLU A 301 -19.26 2.59 7.03
N GLY A 302 -19.43 1.84 5.92
CA GLY A 302 -20.61 1.93 5.07
C GLY A 302 -20.70 3.23 4.27
N LYS A 303 -19.58 3.91 4.14
CA LYS A 303 -19.40 5.16 3.41
C LYS A 303 -18.82 4.89 2.01
N LYS A 304 -18.81 5.89 1.14
CA LYS A 304 -18.40 5.70 -0.26
C LYS A 304 -17.25 6.60 -0.68
N LEU A 305 -16.31 6.03 -1.46
CA LEU A 305 -15.37 6.76 -2.30
C LEU A 305 -15.87 6.71 -3.74
N VAL A 306 -16.14 7.87 -4.33
CA VAL A 306 -16.62 8.02 -5.70
C VAL A 306 -15.48 8.55 -6.56
N ARG A 307 -15.21 7.89 -7.70
CA ARG A 307 -14.22 8.34 -8.67
C ARG A 307 -14.95 8.90 -9.88
N ILE A 308 -14.70 10.17 -10.19
CA ILE A 308 -15.22 10.79 -11.42
C ILE A 308 -14.27 10.50 -12.59
N ASP A 309 -14.76 10.65 -13.80
CA ASP A 309 -13.98 10.47 -15.01
C ASP A 309 -12.81 11.48 -15.06
N ARG A 310 -11.62 11.01 -15.47
CA ARG A 310 -10.41 11.82 -15.62
C ARG A 310 -10.52 12.93 -16.66
N TRP A 311 -11.44 12.81 -17.59
CA TRP A 311 -11.67 13.80 -18.65
C TRP A 311 -12.74 14.84 -18.28
N TYR A 312 -13.37 14.70 -17.12
CA TYR A 312 -14.30 15.69 -16.64
C TYR A 312 -13.56 17.04 -16.42
N PRO A 313 -14.03 18.15 -17.04
CA PRO A 313 -13.32 19.42 -16.99
C PRO A 313 -13.48 20.15 -15.64
N SER A 314 -13.11 19.52 -14.54
CA SER A 314 -13.31 20.00 -13.17
C SER A 314 -12.76 21.41 -12.95
N SER A 315 -11.53 21.68 -13.39
CA SER A 315 -10.86 22.98 -13.23
C SER A 315 -11.37 24.06 -14.19
N ARG A 316 -12.01 23.68 -15.32
CA ARG A 316 -12.52 24.61 -16.35
C ARG A 316 -13.99 24.94 -16.18
N THR A 317 -14.73 24.16 -15.44
CA THR A 317 -16.17 24.35 -15.18
C THR A 317 -16.37 25.31 -14.02
N CYS A 318 -17.28 26.26 -14.17
CA CYS A 318 -17.64 27.15 -13.06
C CYS A 318 -18.44 26.38 -11.99
N SER A 319 -17.99 26.38 -10.76
CA SER A 319 -18.69 25.71 -9.67
C SER A 319 -20.02 26.40 -9.30
N CYS A 320 -20.25 27.66 -9.73
CA CYS A 320 -21.48 28.39 -9.51
C CYS A 320 -22.52 28.14 -10.61
N CYS A 321 -22.18 28.46 -11.86
CA CYS A 321 -23.15 28.45 -12.99
C CYS A 321 -22.98 27.28 -13.97
N GLY A 322 -21.94 26.45 -13.86
CA GLY A 322 -21.69 25.31 -14.74
C GLY A 322 -21.09 25.68 -16.11
N LYS A 323 -20.86 26.96 -16.43
CA LYS A 323 -20.23 27.37 -17.70
C LYS A 323 -18.80 26.89 -17.79
N ILE A 324 -18.41 26.35 -18.95
CA ILE A 324 -17.03 25.88 -19.20
C ILE A 324 -16.19 27.02 -19.79
N LYS A 325 -15.03 27.27 -19.20
CA LYS A 325 -14.04 28.22 -19.68
C LYS A 325 -12.95 27.44 -20.44
N HIS A 326 -12.91 27.60 -21.77
CA HIS A 326 -12.01 26.83 -22.65
C HIS A 326 -10.58 27.39 -22.66
N ASP A 327 -10.42 28.67 -22.41
CA ASP A 327 -9.18 29.47 -22.49
C ASP A 327 -8.38 29.56 -21.19
N LEU A 328 -8.77 28.79 -20.14
CA LEU A 328 -8.09 28.77 -18.85
C LEU A 328 -6.67 28.24 -18.98
N LYS A 329 -5.67 29.09 -18.69
CA LYS A 329 -4.25 28.72 -18.70
C LYS A 329 -3.83 27.96 -17.45
N LEU A 330 -2.79 27.13 -17.56
CA LEU A 330 -2.27 26.35 -16.42
C LEU A 330 -1.68 27.22 -15.30
N GLU A 331 -1.22 28.41 -15.63
CA GLU A 331 -0.62 29.36 -14.69
C GLU A 331 -1.64 30.15 -13.89
N GLU A 332 -2.88 30.24 -14.37
CA GLU A 332 -3.97 30.94 -13.70
C GLU A 332 -4.39 30.17 -12.44
N ARG A 333 -4.16 30.78 -11.28
CA ARG A 333 -4.54 30.19 -9.99
C ARG A 333 -5.89 30.66 -9.47
N VAL A 334 -6.39 31.77 -9.99
CA VAL A 334 -7.71 32.31 -9.66
C VAL A 334 -8.66 32.02 -10.81
N TYR A 335 -9.76 31.32 -10.50
CA TYR A 335 -10.83 31.09 -11.45
C TYR A 335 -11.76 32.30 -11.46
N LEU A 336 -12.00 32.86 -12.64
CA LEU A 336 -12.90 33.99 -12.86
C LEU A 336 -13.98 33.58 -13.90
N CYS A 337 -15.24 33.80 -13.57
CA CYS A 337 -16.37 33.53 -14.44
C CYS A 337 -17.21 34.78 -14.73
N SER A 338 -17.83 34.84 -15.92
CA SER A 338 -18.77 35.90 -16.28
C SER A 338 -20.02 35.99 -15.37
N CYS A 339 -20.32 34.96 -14.58
CA CYS A 339 -21.40 35.00 -13.59
C CYS A 339 -20.99 35.72 -12.28
N GLY A 340 -19.78 36.28 -12.19
CA GLY A 340 -19.24 36.91 -10.97
C GLY A 340 -18.48 35.97 -10.03
N ASN A 341 -18.46 34.66 -10.32
CA ASN A 341 -17.71 33.72 -9.47
C ASN A 341 -16.19 34.01 -9.55
N ARG A 342 -15.57 34.24 -8.40
CA ARG A 342 -14.13 34.44 -8.23
C ARG A 342 -13.66 33.61 -7.04
N MET A 343 -12.82 32.60 -7.32
CA MET A 343 -12.31 31.73 -6.26
C MET A 343 -10.98 31.09 -6.67
N ASP A 344 -10.31 30.41 -5.75
CA ASP A 344 -9.14 29.63 -6.09
C ASP A 344 -9.52 28.53 -7.11
N ARG A 345 -8.61 28.25 -8.07
CA ARG A 345 -8.88 27.30 -9.14
C ARG A 345 -9.01 25.88 -8.64
N ASP A 346 -8.15 25.48 -7.65
CA ASP A 346 -8.14 24.13 -7.13
C ASP A 346 -9.39 23.92 -6.23
N GLU A 347 -9.86 24.98 -5.50
CA GLU A 347 -11.14 24.96 -4.78
C GLU A 347 -12.33 24.81 -5.75
N ASN A 348 -12.33 25.56 -6.87
CA ASN A 348 -13.36 25.44 -7.90
C ASN A 348 -13.41 24.03 -8.47
N ALA A 349 -12.23 23.42 -8.74
CA ALA A 349 -12.13 22.05 -9.21
C ALA A 349 -12.70 21.06 -8.19
N ALA A 350 -12.31 21.18 -6.92
CA ALA A 350 -12.78 20.32 -5.84
C ALA A 350 -14.30 20.39 -5.66
N ALA A 351 -14.90 21.59 -5.78
CA ALA A 351 -16.35 21.77 -5.74
C ALA A 351 -17.06 21.06 -6.91
N ASN A 352 -16.48 21.15 -8.10
CA ASN A 352 -17.02 20.46 -9.29
C ASN A 352 -16.85 18.93 -9.19
N ILE A 353 -15.73 18.44 -8.66
CA ILE A 353 -15.49 17.02 -8.37
C ILE A 353 -16.55 16.48 -7.41
N CYS A 354 -16.87 17.25 -6.36
CA CYS A 354 -17.94 16.88 -5.41
C CYS A 354 -19.30 16.78 -6.11
N ARG A 355 -19.67 17.82 -6.86
CA ARG A 355 -20.95 17.87 -7.59
C ARG A 355 -21.11 16.72 -8.56
N GLU A 356 -20.10 16.48 -9.39
CA GLU A 356 -20.12 15.40 -10.38
C GLU A 356 -20.16 14.04 -9.72
N GLY A 357 -19.38 13.84 -8.64
CA GLY A 357 -19.42 12.59 -7.88
C GLY A 357 -20.76 12.29 -7.26
N LEU A 358 -21.47 13.29 -6.74
CA LEU A 358 -22.85 13.15 -6.24
C LEU A 358 -23.80 12.82 -7.39
N ARG A 359 -23.69 13.52 -8.54
CA ARG A 359 -24.51 13.30 -9.73
C ARG A 359 -24.42 11.85 -10.24
N ILE A 360 -23.20 11.32 -10.44
CA ILE A 360 -23.00 9.95 -10.96
C ILE A 360 -23.37 8.86 -9.96
N SER A 361 -23.33 9.18 -8.66
CA SER A 361 -23.74 8.23 -7.61
C SER A 361 -25.25 8.21 -7.36
N GLY A 362 -26.01 9.11 -7.96
CA GLY A 362 -27.46 9.25 -7.75
C GLY A 362 -27.84 9.68 -6.33
N ILE A 363 -26.92 10.34 -5.61
CA ILE A 363 -27.09 10.70 -4.21
C ILE A 363 -27.47 12.16 -4.09
N ILE A 364 -28.60 12.41 -3.44
CA ILE A 364 -29.06 13.74 -3.05
C ILE A 364 -28.74 13.90 -1.56
N LEU A 365 -27.97 14.92 -1.21
CA LEU A 365 -27.73 15.25 0.19
C LEU A 365 -29.02 15.80 0.80
N GLU A 366 -29.46 15.24 1.93
CA GLU A 366 -30.49 15.87 2.74
C GLU A 366 -29.98 17.25 3.17
N LYS A 367 -30.73 18.31 2.85
CA LYS A 367 -30.43 19.65 3.35
C LYS A 367 -30.47 19.58 4.88
N SER A 368 -29.35 19.84 5.54
CA SER A 368 -29.39 20.11 6.97
C SER A 368 -30.36 21.28 7.18
N GLU A 369 -31.48 21.03 7.82
CA GLU A 369 -32.28 22.11 8.40
C GLU A 369 -31.32 22.90 9.32
N LYS A 370 -31.00 24.11 8.91
CA LYS A 370 -30.32 25.06 9.79
C LYS A 370 -31.24 25.25 10.98
N ALA A 371 -30.83 24.76 12.13
CA ALA A 371 -31.44 25.17 13.40
C ALA A 371 -31.36 26.69 13.44
N SER A 372 -32.53 27.28 13.45
CA SER A 372 -32.77 28.73 13.62
C SER A 372 -32.26 29.18 14.96
#